data_0c53e5dcc3c52f7fcee82cf726ae7526
#
_entry.id   0c53e5dcc3c52f7fcee82cf726ae7526
#
_cell.length_a   1.000
_cell.length_b   1.000
_cell.length_c   1.000
_cell.angle_alpha   90.00
_cell.angle_beta   90.00
_cell.angle_gamma   90.00
#
_symmetry.space_group_name_H-M   'P 1'
#
loop_
_entity.id
_entity.type
_entity.pdbx_description
1 polymer ?
#
loop_
_entity_poly.entity_id
_entity_poly.type
_entity_poly.pdbx_seq_one_letter_code
_entity_poly.pdbx_strand_id
1 'polypeptide(L)'
;MKYLFSFLCLCCVLSVSAQKPVVINLAKAISESPKEIMLNELASDIRYVPLETTDDCLMNNEFYIMQYTGEDIITSGIFHFDKNGKFLNKIGSKGQGPEEYLQGLFAFGDWKNKLLYVQNWTTLTCYGFDGTFVRSIPTPQLNMGAAGLFDENHILYSNDIYYADKANPI
;
A
#
# COMPACT_ATOMS: atom_id res chain seq x y z
N MET A 1 -12.63 -28.47 -43.17
CA MET A 1 -11.60 -28.35 -42.12
C MET A 1 -11.43 -26.93 -41.54
N LYS A 2 -11.52 -25.85 -42.32
CA LYS A 2 -11.37 -24.45 -41.79
C LYS A 2 -12.41 -24.07 -40.74
N TYR A 3 -13.64 -24.49 -40.85
CA TYR A 3 -14.73 -24.15 -39.93
C TYR A 3 -14.70 -24.96 -38.63
N LEU A 4 -14.13 -26.16 -38.64
CA LEU A 4 -13.96 -26.97 -37.42
C LEU A 4 -12.93 -26.38 -36.48
N PHE A 5 -11.86 -25.78 -37.02
CA PHE A 5 -10.83 -25.11 -36.25
C PHE A 5 -11.35 -23.80 -35.63
N SER A 6 -12.20 -23.06 -36.36
CA SER A 6 -12.82 -21.82 -35.86
C SER A 6 -13.82 -22.10 -34.73
N PHE A 7 -14.54 -23.21 -34.79
CA PHE A 7 -15.47 -23.61 -33.73
C PHE A 7 -14.75 -24.10 -32.47
N LEU A 8 -13.62 -24.79 -32.62
CA LEU A 8 -12.79 -25.23 -31.50
C LEU A 8 -12.15 -24.04 -30.75
N CYS A 9 -11.69 -23.00 -31.48
CA CYS A 9 -11.20 -21.75 -30.87
C CYS A 9 -12.28 -20.97 -30.10
N LEU A 10 -13.52 -20.96 -30.60
CA LEU A 10 -14.63 -20.29 -29.95
C LEU A 10 -15.03 -20.97 -28.63
N CYS A 11 -14.92 -22.30 -28.55
CA CYS A 11 -15.20 -23.02 -27.29
C CYS A 11 -14.15 -22.80 -26.21
N CYS A 12 -12.88 -22.51 -26.54
CA CYS A 12 -11.84 -22.22 -25.57
C CYS A 12 -11.98 -20.84 -24.90
N VAL A 13 -12.68 -19.91 -25.52
CA VAL A 13 -12.86 -18.54 -24.97
C VAL A 13 -13.96 -18.48 -23.91
N LEU A 14 -14.83 -19.51 -23.83
CA LEU A 14 -15.97 -19.49 -22.90
C LEU A 14 -15.65 -20.06 -21.50
N SER A 15 -14.41 -20.46 -21.24
CA SER A 15 -14.00 -20.97 -19.92
C SER A 15 -13.44 -19.88 -19.01
N VAL A 16 -14.01 -18.68 -19.05
CA VAL A 16 -13.73 -17.68 -18.00
C VAL A 16 -14.48 -18.09 -16.75
N SER A 17 -13.79 -18.81 -15.88
CA SER A 17 -14.29 -19.14 -14.54
C SER A 17 -14.32 -17.86 -13.72
N ALA A 18 -15.44 -17.16 -13.73
CA ALA A 18 -15.65 -16.03 -12.85
C ALA A 18 -15.62 -16.56 -11.40
N GLN A 19 -14.62 -16.18 -10.63
CA GLN A 19 -14.60 -16.48 -9.21
C GLN A 19 -15.81 -15.82 -8.57
N LYS A 20 -16.60 -16.60 -7.85
CA LYS A 20 -17.73 -16.06 -7.09
C LYS A 20 -17.18 -15.07 -6.05
N PRO A 21 -17.75 -13.87 -5.96
CA PRO A 21 -17.30 -12.93 -4.94
C PRO A 21 -17.51 -13.53 -3.54
N VAL A 22 -16.53 -13.32 -2.67
CA VAL A 22 -16.67 -13.66 -1.26
C VAL A 22 -17.61 -12.64 -0.61
N VAL A 23 -18.76 -13.10 -0.14
CA VAL A 23 -19.72 -12.24 0.56
C VAL A 23 -19.49 -12.36 2.05
N ILE A 24 -19.08 -11.26 2.69
CA ILE A 24 -18.93 -11.16 4.14
C ILE A 24 -20.23 -10.59 4.71
N ASN A 25 -20.96 -11.40 5.48
CA ASN A 25 -22.16 -10.94 6.14
C ASN A 25 -21.81 -10.34 7.52
N LEU A 26 -21.58 -9.04 7.55
CA LEU A 26 -21.19 -8.32 8.77
C LEU A 26 -22.27 -8.38 9.85
N ALA A 27 -23.55 -8.29 9.49
CA ALA A 27 -24.64 -8.36 10.47
C ALA A 27 -24.67 -9.71 11.20
N LYS A 28 -24.44 -10.80 10.47
CA LYS A 28 -24.30 -12.13 11.05
C LYS A 28 -23.04 -12.23 11.93
N ALA A 29 -21.91 -11.75 11.47
CA ALA A 29 -20.66 -11.79 12.22
C ALA A 29 -20.73 -11.01 13.55
N ILE A 30 -21.41 -9.86 13.57
CA ILE A 30 -21.59 -9.05 14.78
C ILE A 30 -22.56 -9.73 15.77
N SER A 31 -23.55 -10.49 15.29
CA SER A 31 -24.51 -11.20 16.13
C SER A 31 -23.98 -12.50 16.76
N GLU A 32 -22.87 -13.02 16.22
CA GLU A 32 -22.22 -14.23 16.76
C GLU A 32 -21.29 -13.85 17.93
N SER A 33 -21.12 -14.75 18.89
CA SER A 33 -20.16 -14.56 19.96
C SER A 33 -18.74 -14.55 19.41
N PRO A 34 -17.87 -13.65 19.89
CA PRO A 34 -16.46 -13.64 19.48
C PRO A 34 -15.82 -15.00 19.68
N LYS A 35 -15.16 -15.51 18.62
CA LYS A 35 -14.36 -16.73 18.70
C LYS A 35 -12.93 -16.33 19.03
N GLU A 36 -12.38 -16.91 20.07
CA GLU A 36 -10.95 -16.81 20.33
C GLU A 36 -10.19 -17.61 19.28
N ILE A 37 -9.24 -16.98 18.61
CA ILE A 37 -8.39 -17.60 17.59
C ILE A 37 -6.96 -17.54 18.10
N MET A 38 -6.34 -18.71 18.24
CA MET A 38 -4.96 -18.78 18.67
C MET A 38 -4.01 -18.46 17.51
N LEU A 39 -2.87 -17.84 17.81
CA LEU A 39 -1.90 -17.43 16.78
C LEU A 39 -1.42 -18.61 15.93
N ASN A 40 -1.28 -19.79 16.50
CA ASN A 40 -0.89 -21.01 15.79
C ASN A 40 -1.95 -21.53 14.79
N GLU A 41 -3.19 -21.03 14.85
CA GLU A 41 -4.22 -21.31 13.84
C GLU A 41 -4.04 -20.41 12.60
N LEU A 42 -3.36 -19.27 12.75
CA LEU A 42 -3.16 -18.26 11.69
C LEU A 42 -1.76 -18.27 11.08
N ALA A 43 -0.75 -18.64 11.87
CA ALA A 43 0.65 -18.60 11.46
C ALA A 43 1.36 -19.89 11.85
N SER A 44 2.14 -20.45 10.94
CA SER A 44 2.96 -21.64 11.17
C SER A 44 4.32 -21.31 11.76
N ASP A 45 4.77 -20.08 11.66
CA ASP A 45 6.07 -19.62 12.12
C ASP A 45 6.07 -18.12 12.45
N ILE A 46 7.00 -17.70 13.31
CA ILE A 46 7.25 -16.30 13.68
C ILE A 46 8.73 -16.01 13.46
N ARG A 47 9.00 -15.02 12.62
CA ARG A 47 10.35 -14.54 12.39
C ARG A 47 10.52 -13.13 12.95
N TYR A 48 11.58 -12.93 13.74
CA TYR A 48 12.03 -11.62 14.19
C TYR A 48 13.10 -11.08 13.24
N VAL A 49 12.92 -9.86 12.75
CA VAL A 49 13.89 -9.18 11.89
C VAL A 49 14.38 -7.94 12.63
N PRO A 50 15.61 -7.97 13.21
CA PRO A 50 16.19 -6.79 13.80
C PRO A 50 16.55 -5.80 12.68
N LEU A 51 16.13 -4.54 12.81
CA LEU A 51 16.51 -3.49 11.88
C LEU A 51 17.84 -2.88 12.30
N GLU A 52 18.71 -2.67 11.32
CA GLU A 52 19.98 -1.97 11.52
C GLU A 52 19.73 -0.56 12.06
N THR A 53 20.51 -0.15 13.05
CA THR A 53 20.40 1.18 13.67
C THR A 53 21.76 1.85 13.61
N THR A 54 21.84 2.89 12.80
CA THR A 54 23.04 3.75 12.61
C THR A 54 22.61 5.21 12.64
N ASP A 55 23.56 6.13 12.59
CA ASP A 55 23.28 7.56 12.52
C ASP A 55 22.46 7.94 11.26
N ASP A 56 22.57 7.14 10.18
CA ASP A 56 21.85 7.37 8.93
C ASP A 56 20.40 6.88 8.96
N CYS A 57 20.07 5.96 9.85
CA CYS A 57 18.74 5.36 9.98
C CYS A 57 18.22 5.34 11.43
N LEU A 58 18.57 6.37 12.20
CA LEU A 58 18.09 6.50 13.56
C LEU A 58 16.58 6.75 13.58
N MET A 59 15.85 5.83 14.15
CA MET A 59 14.39 5.90 14.31
C MET A 59 14.03 6.43 15.69
N ASN A 60 12.96 7.22 15.76
CA ASN A 60 12.42 7.72 17.02
C ASN A 60 11.49 6.68 17.70
N ASN A 61 10.95 7.02 18.87
CA ASN A 61 10.06 6.15 19.62
C ASN A 61 8.68 5.92 18.95
N GLU A 62 8.34 6.70 17.94
CA GLU A 62 7.07 6.59 17.17
C GLU A 62 7.28 5.85 15.86
N PHE A 63 8.24 4.96 15.82
CA PHE A 63 8.53 4.15 14.67
C PHE A 63 7.41 3.13 14.40
N TYR A 64 7.07 2.96 13.12
CA TYR A 64 6.20 1.90 12.63
C TYR A 64 6.61 1.44 11.21
N ILE A 65 6.24 0.22 10.88
CA ILE A 65 6.44 -0.30 9.52
C ILE A 65 5.29 0.23 8.66
N MET A 66 5.64 1.00 7.64
CA MET A 66 4.67 1.50 6.66
C MET A 66 4.30 0.42 5.65
N GLN A 67 5.30 -0.34 5.20
CA GLN A 67 5.13 -1.34 4.16
C GLN A 67 6.12 -2.50 4.32
N TYR A 68 5.66 -3.71 3.98
CA TYR A 68 6.46 -4.91 3.88
C TYR A 68 6.08 -5.70 2.64
N THR A 69 7.06 -6.04 1.80
CA THR A 69 6.82 -6.73 0.52
C THR A 69 7.27 -8.20 0.53
N GLY A 70 7.92 -8.64 1.59
CA GLY A 70 8.65 -9.91 1.64
C GLY A 70 10.14 -9.76 1.31
N GLU A 71 10.51 -8.76 0.54
CA GLU A 71 11.92 -8.45 0.21
C GLU A 71 12.35 -7.09 0.77
N ASP A 72 11.42 -6.12 0.84
CA ASP A 72 11.68 -4.76 1.26
C ASP A 72 10.86 -4.40 2.51
N ILE A 73 11.45 -3.69 3.45
CA ILE A 73 10.80 -3.12 4.63
C ILE A 73 10.95 -1.60 4.54
N ILE A 74 9.83 -0.88 4.53
CA ILE A 74 9.80 0.58 4.55
C ILE A 74 9.15 1.04 5.84
N THR A 75 9.84 1.90 6.57
CA THR A 75 9.41 2.38 7.89
C THR A 75 9.00 3.85 7.86
N SER A 76 8.41 4.32 8.93
CA SER A 76 8.21 5.76 9.18
C SER A 76 9.56 6.49 9.08
N GLY A 77 9.52 7.74 8.58
CA GLY A 77 10.75 8.45 8.18
C GLY A 77 11.28 8.03 6.81
N ILE A 78 10.59 7.08 6.17
CA ILE A 78 10.84 6.57 4.81
C ILE A 78 12.26 5.97 4.67
N PHE A 79 12.65 5.19 5.69
CA PHE A 79 13.84 4.38 5.65
C PHE A 79 13.54 3.05 4.98
N HIS A 80 14.43 2.62 4.09
CA HIS A 80 14.34 1.39 3.32
C HIS A 80 15.37 0.38 3.83
N PHE A 81 14.88 -0.81 4.16
CA PHE A 81 15.68 -1.94 4.60
C PHE A 81 15.38 -3.15 3.73
N ASP A 82 16.35 -4.04 3.63
CA ASP A 82 16.13 -5.36 3.02
C ASP A 82 15.31 -6.27 3.96
N LYS A 83 14.93 -7.45 3.48
CA LYS A 83 14.18 -8.46 4.24
C LYS A 83 14.89 -8.98 5.48
N ASN A 84 16.18 -8.74 5.64
CA ASN A 84 16.97 -9.15 6.80
C ASN A 84 17.18 -8.00 7.79
N GLY A 85 16.63 -6.82 7.48
CA GLY A 85 16.71 -5.64 8.32
C GLY A 85 17.96 -4.79 8.11
N LYS A 86 18.75 -5.06 7.05
CA LYS A 86 19.90 -4.24 6.68
C LYS A 86 19.41 -2.94 6.06
N PHE A 87 19.92 -1.80 6.54
CA PHE A 87 19.63 -0.50 5.97
C PHE A 87 20.18 -0.39 4.53
N LEU A 88 19.36 0.05 3.61
CA LEU A 88 19.72 0.28 2.22
C LEU A 88 19.90 1.76 1.93
N ASN A 89 18.84 2.55 2.17
CA ASN A 89 18.86 4.00 1.94
C ASN A 89 17.62 4.65 2.57
N LYS A 90 17.62 5.97 2.59
CA LYS A 90 16.44 6.79 2.81
C LYS A 90 15.82 7.14 1.46
N ILE A 91 14.50 6.97 1.30
CA ILE A 91 13.80 7.27 0.05
C ILE A 91 13.34 8.72 0.09
N GLY A 92 13.87 9.54 -0.83
CA GLY A 92 13.60 10.96 -0.90
C GLY A 92 14.14 11.76 0.29
N SER A 93 13.78 13.03 0.38
CA SER A 93 14.15 13.92 1.46
C SER A 93 12.98 14.74 1.98
N LYS A 94 13.02 15.03 3.27
CA LYS A 94 12.04 15.91 3.92
C LYS A 94 12.45 17.37 3.75
N GLY A 95 11.54 18.20 3.22
CA GLY A 95 11.78 19.62 3.04
C GLY A 95 10.62 20.32 2.36
N GLN A 96 10.87 21.49 1.79
CA GLN A 96 9.88 22.32 1.10
C GLN A 96 10.23 22.54 -0.39
N GLY A 97 11.25 21.87 -0.87
CA GLY A 97 11.64 21.89 -2.27
C GLY A 97 10.67 21.12 -3.18
N PRO A 98 10.76 21.32 -4.50
CA PRO A 98 9.82 20.72 -5.45
C PRO A 98 9.95 19.19 -5.55
N GLU A 99 11.07 18.64 -5.13
CA GLU A 99 11.38 17.21 -5.12
C GLU A 99 11.33 16.60 -3.72
N GLU A 100 10.88 17.36 -2.72
CA GLU A 100 10.88 16.95 -1.32
C GLU A 100 9.46 16.69 -0.82
N TYR A 101 9.35 15.86 0.22
CA TYR A 101 8.08 15.64 0.92
C TYR A 101 8.04 16.41 2.25
N LEU A 102 6.86 16.88 2.64
CA LEU A 102 6.72 17.70 3.85
C LEU A 102 6.79 16.89 5.14
N GLN A 103 6.12 15.75 5.20
CA GLN A 103 5.98 14.99 6.45
C GLN A 103 6.36 13.51 6.35
N GLY A 104 6.11 12.86 5.22
CA GLY A 104 6.41 11.44 5.03
C GLY A 104 5.63 10.49 5.94
N LEU A 105 4.42 10.91 6.38
CA LEU A 105 3.60 10.11 7.28
C LEU A 105 2.80 9.03 6.54
N PHE A 106 2.43 9.31 5.30
CA PHE A 106 1.65 8.39 4.47
C PHE A 106 2.37 8.14 3.16
N ALA A 107 2.63 6.88 2.90
CA ALA A 107 3.22 6.45 1.65
C ALA A 107 2.63 5.10 1.26
N PHE A 108 2.58 4.85 -0.05
CA PHE A 108 2.22 3.55 -0.61
C PHE A 108 3.12 3.23 -1.79
N GLY A 109 3.31 1.96 -2.08
CA GLY A 109 4.28 1.49 -3.05
C GLY A 109 3.65 0.84 -4.28
N ASP A 110 4.29 1.06 -5.42
CA ASP A 110 4.21 0.21 -6.59
C ASP A 110 5.42 -0.75 -6.56
N TRP A 111 5.19 -1.92 -6.00
CA TRP A 111 6.26 -2.89 -5.75
C TRP A 111 6.80 -3.51 -7.02
N LYS A 112 5.97 -3.62 -8.05
CA LYS A 112 6.36 -4.14 -9.36
C LYS A 112 7.37 -3.23 -10.04
N ASN A 113 7.13 -1.93 -9.96
CA ASN A 113 7.98 -0.92 -10.59
C ASN A 113 9.00 -0.29 -9.63
N LYS A 114 9.05 -0.74 -8.36
CA LYS A 114 9.94 -0.22 -7.32
C LYS A 114 9.78 1.29 -7.12
N LEU A 115 8.54 1.76 -7.06
CA LEU A 115 8.19 3.16 -6.83
C LEU A 115 7.49 3.33 -5.49
N LEU A 116 7.79 4.44 -4.80
CA LEU A 116 7.12 4.87 -3.58
C LEU A 116 6.46 6.22 -3.82
N TYR A 117 5.18 6.31 -3.48
CA TYR A 117 4.40 7.54 -3.52
C TYR A 117 4.24 8.07 -2.10
N VAL A 118 4.75 9.26 -1.86
CA VAL A 118 4.66 9.94 -0.56
C VAL A 118 3.60 11.03 -0.65
N GLN A 119 2.62 10.96 0.23
CA GLN A 119 1.51 11.89 0.25
C GLN A 119 1.90 13.19 0.94
N ASN A 120 1.69 14.30 0.25
CA ASN A 120 1.65 15.66 0.78
C ASN A 120 0.19 16.17 0.72
N TRP A 121 -0.06 17.40 1.19
CA TRP A 121 -1.42 17.96 1.24
C TRP A 121 -2.11 18.06 -0.12
N THR A 122 -1.37 18.44 -1.16
CA THR A 122 -1.89 18.72 -2.50
C THR A 122 -1.10 18.02 -3.60
N THR A 123 -0.19 17.14 -3.23
CA THR A 123 0.65 16.41 -4.17
C THR A 123 0.98 15.02 -3.68
N LEU A 124 1.18 14.10 -4.60
CA LEU A 124 1.91 12.87 -4.37
C LEU A 124 3.29 13.00 -4.99
N THR A 125 4.32 12.86 -4.18
CA THR A 125 5.71 12.85 -4.66
C THR A 125 6.15 11.40 -4.85
N CYS A 126 6.56 11.05 -6.05
CA CYS A 126 6.98 9.70 -6.43
C CYS A 126 8.49 9.59 -6.47
N TYR A 127 9.01 8.57 -5.82
CA TYR A 127 10.44 8.22 -5.78
C TYR A 127 10.67 6.79 -6.23
N GLY A 128 11.84 6.53 -6.81
CA GLY A 128 12.39 5.18 -6.89
C GLY A 128 12.78 4.64 -5.51
N PHE A 129 12.84 3.34 -5.35
CA PHE A 129 13.32 2.72 -4.10
C PHE A 129 14.78 3.03 -3.80
N ASP A 130 15.54 3.45 -4.80
CA ASP A 130 16.91 3.96 -4.67
C ASP A 130 16.98 5.39 -4.10
N GLY A 131 15.81 6.02 -3.85
CA GLY A 131 15.70 7.36 -3.32
C GLY A 131 15.62 8.47 -4.37
N THR A 132 15.74 8.15 -5.66
CA THR A 132 15.70 9.15 -6.73
C THR A 132 14.29 9.71 -6.93
N PHE A 133 14.17 11.03 -7.10
CA PHE A 133 12.92 11.68 -7.47
C PHE A 133 12.49 11.28 -8.89
N VAL A 134 11.23 10.92 -9.06
CA VAL A 134 10.67 10.55 -10.35
C VAL A 134 9.71 11.62 -10.87
N ARG A 135 8.72 12.01 -10.05
CA ARG A 135 7.72 13.03 -10.43
C ARG A 135 6.89 13.46 -9.22
N SER A 136 6.22 14.61 -9.35
CA SER A 136 5.12 15.02 -8.48
C SER A 136 3.80 15.00 -9.25
N ILE A 137 2.75 14.51 -8.62
CA ILE A 137 1.40 14.44 -9.17
C ILE A 137 0.52 15.37 -8.34
N PRO A 138 -0.04 16.45 -8.92
CA PRO A 138 -1.01 17.28 -8.22
C PRO A 138 -2.23 16.45 -7.80
N THR A 139 -2.70 16.66 -6.59
CA THR A 139 -3.90 16.00 -6.07
C THR A 139 -4.87 17.02 -5.53
N PRO A 140 -6.19 16.71 -5.47
CA PRO A 140 -7.10 17.49 -4.64
C PRO A 140 -6.54 17.55 -3.21
N GLN A 141 -6.92 18.56 -2.43
CA GLN A 141 -6.54 18.61 -1.04
C GLN A 141 -7.02 17.32 -0.35
N LEU A 142 -6.07 16.47 -0.03
CA LEU A 142 -6.35 15.22 0.67
C LEU A 142 -6.30 15.53 2.16
N ASN A 143 -7.41 15.44 2.83
CA ASN A 143 -7.38 15.19 4.26
C ASN A 143 -6.63 13.88 4.45
N MET A 144 -6.03 13.63 5.61
CA MET A 144 -5.18 12.48 5.93
C MET A 144 -5.89 11.13 5.63
N GLY A 145 -6.37 10.99 4.41
CA GLY A 145 -7.09 9.86 3.89
C GLY A 145 -6.16 8.88 3.19
N ALA A 146 -6.59 7.64 3.08
CA ALA A 146 -5.83 6.63 2.41
C ALA A 146 -5.80 6.90 0.89
N ALA A 147 -4.59 7.00 0.34
CA ALA A 147 -4.36 6.86 -1.08
C ALA A 147 -3.69 5.51 -1.34
N GLY A 148 -3.96 4.90 -2.47
CA GLY A 148 -3.35 3.65 -2.87
C GLY A 148 -3.44 3.42 -4.37
N LEU A 149 -2.62 2.51 -4.88
CA LEU A 149 -2.75 2.07 -6.27
C LEU A 149 -4.00 1.23 -6.43
N PHE A 150 -4.83 1.59 -7.40
CA PHE A 150 -5.95 0.75 -7.84
C PHE A 150 -5.47 -0.23 -8.92
N ASP A 151 -4.72 0.27 -9.89
CA ASP A 151 -4.04 -0.49 -10.92
C ASP A 151 -2.77 0.25 -11.40
N GLU A 152 -2.14 -0.22 -12.47
CA GLU A 152 -0.89 0.36 -13.01
C GLU A 152 -1.03 1.83 -13.46
N ASN A 153 -2.25 2.31 -13.72
CA ASN A 153 -2.53 3.65 -14.27
C ASN A 153 -3.41 4.50 -13.36
N HIS A 154 -4.00 3.92 -12.31
CA HIS A 154 -4.97 4.61 -11.47
C HIS A 154 -4.58 4.58 -10.00
N ILE A 155 -4.71 5.73 -9.36
CA ILE A 155 -4.57 5.91 -7.92
C ILE A 155 -5.96 6.16 -7.34
N LEU A 156 -6.35 5.38 -6.35
CA LEU A 156 -7.58 5.56 -5.61
C LEU A 156 -7.32 6.47 -4.41
N TYR A 157 -8.16 7.48 -4.25
CA TYR A 157 -8.18 8.33 -3.07
C TYR A 157 -9.45 8.10 -2.28
N SER A 158 -9.31 7.97 -0.96
CA SER A 158 -10.43 8.09 -0.04
C SER A 158 -10.42 9.51 0.55
N ASN A 159 -11.50 10.24 0.33
CA ASN A 159 -11.71 11.52 0.99
C ASN A 159 -12.62 11.26 2.19
N ASP A 160 -12.03 10.82 3.30
CA ASP A 160 -12.76 10.59 4.53
C ASP A 160 -13.27 11.94 5.06
N ILE A 161 -14.53 12.21 4.78
CA ILE A 161 -15.26 13.30 5.43
C ILE A 161 -15.55 12.82 6.86
N TYR A 162 -14.63 13.10 7.79
CA TYR A 162 -14.79 12.81 9.21
C TYR A 162 -15.90 13.64 9.89
N TYR A 163 -16.49 14.56 9.17
CA TYR A 163 -17.63 15.33 9.61
C TYR A 163 -18.81 14.99 8.71
N ALA A 164 -19.56 13.97 9.08
CA ALA A 164 -20.93 13.90 8.61
C ALA A 164 -21.62 15.17 9.11
N ASP A 165 -21.80 16.15 8.24
CA ASP A 165 -22.70 17.25 8.52
C ASP A 165 -24.06 16.60 8.79
N LYS A 166 -24.65 16.88 9.97
CA LYS A 166 -25.95 16.35 10.35
C LYS A 166 -27.05 16.71 9.34
N ALA A 167 -26.78 17.67 8.46
CA ALA A 167 -27.66 18.10 7.39
C ALA A 167 -27.57 17.24 6.11
N ASN A 168 -26.55 16.39 5.98
CA ASN A 168 -26.36 15.58 4.77
C ASN A 168 -25.85 14.17 5.15
N PRO A 169 -26.68 13.32 5.77
CA PRO A 169 -26.33 11.93 6.01
C PRO A 169 -26.24 11.21 4.65
N ILE A 170 -25.09 10.55 4.41
CA ILE A 170 -24.90 9.66 3.25
C ILE A 170 -25.86 8.48 3.34
#